data_7b2461b743aed5df836f9bb694c934a9
#
_entry.id   7b2461b743aed5df836f9bb694c934a9
#
_cell.length_a   1.000
_cell.length_b   1.000
_cell.length_c   1.000
_cell.angle_alpha   90.00
_cell.angle_beta   90.00
_cell.angle_gamma   90.00
#
_symmetry.space_group_name_H-M   'P 1'
#
loop_
_entity.id
_entity.type
_entity.pdbx_description
1 polymer ?
#
loop_
_entity_poly.entity_id
_entity_poly.type
_entity_poly.pdbx_seq_one_letter_code
_entity_poly.pdbx_strand_id
1 'polypeptide(L)'
;MHAPAPTPVAAPVPVPAVAPVPMPAAPPAPAPVPTPPAPVIVVAPAPVAPFALATSVAPRPAAADRPDQRTDNFGAVNAAVAVPQIVTILKDGSEGPVYRLTNPATDIGRHEGNITLPDDPYLSARHARIQKRNDRHYLRDLGSVNGIFQRIREPVELHHGDVVLVGQQVLRVEVLSDGEVSLGPVMHYGVMLFGTPEQPRLARLVQLTSEGVPRDVYHLYRDETVIGRESGDVVFTDDVFLSRRHAAFRLDRAQRRVVVRDLGSSNGTLVLFRGERELVDGDIFRIGHHLFRFDAAPRGAVAGAGTAGAAR
;
A
#
# COMPACT_ATOMS: atom_id res chain seq x y z
N MET A 1 -43.38 13.92 89.94
CA MET A 1 -42.87 13.92 88.57
C MET A 1 -42.13 12.58 88.34
N HIS A 2 -42.77 11.67 87.60
CA HIS A 2 -42.27 10.31 87.39
C HIS A 2 -41.63 10.29 86.03
N ALA A 3 -40.36 9.93 85.96
CA ALA A 3 -39.62 9.79 84.67
C ALA A 3 -40.11 8.52 83.96
N PRO A 4 -40.27 8.52 82.63
CA PRO A 4 -40.64 7.31 81.87
C PRO A 4 -39.46 6.35 81.75
N ALA A 5 -39.75 5.05 81.86
CA ALA A 5 -38.80 3.98 81.74
C ALA A 5 -38.27 3.86 80.29
N PRO A 6 -36.99 3.40 80.11
CA PRO A 6 -36.42 3.22 78.74
C PRO A 6 -37.05 2.04 78.04
N THR A 7 -37.36 2.24 76.73
CA THR A 7 -37.85 1.21 75.82
C THR A 7 -36.77 0.16 75.52
N PRO A 8 -37.11 -1.14 75.49
CA PRO A 8 -36.15 -2.17 75.17
C PRO A 8 -35.71 -2.12 73.71
N VAL A 9 -34.40 -2.14 73.46
CA VAL A 9 -33.76 -2.23 72.16
C VAL A 9 -33.98 -3.65 71.63
N ALA A 10 -34.59 -3.76 70.43
CA ALA A 10 -34.83 -5.03 69.77
C ALA A 10 -33.50 -5.71 69.39
N ALA A 11 -33.39 -6.99 69.64
CA ALA A 11 -32.23 -7.79 69.28
C ALA A 11 -32.04 -7.89 67.74
N PRO A 12 -30.82 -7.93 67.22
CA PRO A 12 -30.58 -8.06 65.80
C PRO A 12 -31.07 -9.41 65.25
N VAL A 13 -31.81 -9.35 64.16
CA VAL A 13 -32.30 -10.52 63.41
C VAL A 13 -31.13 -11.24 62.76
N PRO A 14 -30.96 -12.58 62.90
CA PRO A 14 -29.86 -13.30 62.26
C PRO A 14 -30.02 -13.25 60.71
N VAL A 15 -28.96 -12.82 60.03
CA VAL A 15 -28.87 -12.82 58.58
C VAL A 15 -28.75 -14.29 58.09
N PRO A 16 -29.57 -14.76 57.15
CA PRO A 16 -29.43 -16.12 56.61
C PRO A 16 -28.06 -16.28 55.92
N ALA A 17 -27.36 -17.34 56.23
CA ALA A 17 -26.10 -17.72 55.60
C ALA A 17 -26.34 -17.98 54.11
N VAL A 18 -25.68 -17.20 53.26
CA VAL A 18 -25.67 -17.43 51.80
C VAL A 18 -24.87 -18.70 51.51
N ALA A 19 -25.54 -19.67 50.90
CA ALA A 19 -24.86 -20.91 50.45
C ALA A 19 -23.78 -20.56 49.42
N PRO A 20 -22.62 -21.24 49.44
CA PRO A 20 -21.57 -20.99 48.46
C PRO A 20 -22.04 -21.32 47.03
N VAL A 21 -21.95 -20.36 46.15
CA VAL A 21 -22.21 -20.52 44.70
C VAL A 21 -21.17 -21.51 44.16
N PRO A 22 -21.58 -22.59 43.44
CA PRO A 22 -20.62 -23.50 42.84
C PRO A 22 -19.75 -22.75 41.83
N MET A 23 -18.43 -22.86 41.98
CA MET A 23 -17.49 -22.31 40.99
C MET A 23 -17.69 -23.00 39.62
N PRO A 24 -17.73 -22.22 38.54
CA PRO A 24 -17.76 -22.81 37.19
C PRO A 24 -16.51 -23.68 36.99
N ALA A 25 -16.69 -24.85 36.38
CA ALA A 25 -15.60 -25.76 36.05
C ALA A 25 -14.57 -25.05 35.18
N ALA A 26 -13.30 -25.27 35.48
CA ALA A 26 -12.19 -24.71 34.71
C ALA A 26 -12.31 -25.15 33.24
N PRO A 27 -12.05 -24.25 32.27
CA PRO A 27 -12.05 -24.62 30.86
C PRO A 27 -11.02 -25.73 30.58
N PRO A 28 -11.30 -26.63 29.63
CA PRO A 28 -10.34 -27.68 29.27
C PRO A 28 -9.03 -27.04 28.76
N ALA A 29 -7.92 -27.69 29.11
CA ALA A 29 -6.60 -27.27 28.68
C ALA A 29 -6.54 -27.17 27.14
N PRO A 30 -5.89 -26.15 26.58
CA PRO A 30 -5.73 -26.04 25.14
C PRO A 30 -4.98 -27.25 24.58
N ALA A 31 -5.42 -27.74 23.43
CA ALA A 31 -4.76 -28.83 22.72
C ALA A 31 -3.29 -28.44 22.40
N PRO A 32 -2.35 -29.40 22.42
CA PRO A 32 -0.95 -29.10 22.11
C PRO A 32 -0.83 -28.50 20.70
N VAL A 33 -0.18 -27.33 20.64
CA VAL A 33 0.12 -26.64 19.38
C VAL A 33 1.10 -27.55 18.60
N PRO A 34 0.85 -27.82 17.30
CA PRO A 34 1.80 -28.61 16.51
C PRO A 34 3.15 -27.89 16.46
N THR A 35 4.20 -28.62 16.79
CA THR A 35 5.57 -28.12 16.74
C THR A 35 5.90 -27.71 15.30
N PRO A 36 6.42 -26.50 15.05
CA PRO A 36 6.83 -26.10 13.72
C PRO A 36 7.93 -27.04 13.19
N PRO A 37 7.93 -27.37 11.88
CA PRO A 37 9.00 -28.19 11.29
C PRO A 37 10.35 -27.50 11.49
N ALA A 38 11.38 -28.31 11.74
CA ALA A 38 12.75 -27.84 11.92
C ALA A 38 13.20 -26.99 10.72
N PRO A 39 14.01 -25.92 10.96
CA PRO A 39 14.48 -25.08 9.88
C PRO A 39 15.31 -25.89 8.88
N VAL A 40 14.89 -25.86 7.62
CA VAL A 40 15.68 -26.39 6.50
C VAL A 40 16.89 -25.48 6.34
N ILE A 41 18.08 -26.00 6.60
CA ILE A 41 19.33 -25.30 6.35
C ILE A 41 19.50 -25.21 4.82
N VAL A 42 19.20 -24.03 4.27
CA VAL A 42 19.53 -23.72 2.87
C VAL A 42 21.04 -23.45 2.84
N VAL A 43 21.79 -24.39 2.28
CA VAL A 43 23.21 -24.21 1.98
C VAL A 43 23.31 -23.12 0.89
N ALA A 44 23.95 -22.01 1.23
CA ALA A 44 24.23 -20.95 0.27
C ALA A 44 25.09 -21.46 -0.88
N PRO A 45 24.81 -21.11 -2.15
CA PRO A 45 25.69 -21.45 -3.27
C PRO A 45 27.04 -20.72 -3.11
N ALA A 46 28.11 -21.43 -3.44
CA ALA A 46 29.48 -20.95 -3.41
C ALA A 46 29.66 -19.72 -4.33
N PRO A 47 30.58 -18.79 -4.00
CA PRO A 47 30.83 -17.61 -4.82
C PRO A 47 31.42 -18.00 -6.18
N VAL A 48 30.78 -17.56 -7.26
CA VAL A 48 31.26 -17.71 -8.62
C VAL A 48 32.39 -16.70 -8.84
N ALA A 49 33.56 -17.19 -9.28
CA ALA A 49 34.74 -16.39 -9.61
C ALA A 49 34.46 -15.42 -10.78
N PRO A 50 35.10 -14.24 -10.82
CA PRO A 50 34.88 -13.27 -11.89
C PRO A 50 35.46 -13.76 -13.21
N PHE A 51 34.65 -13.74 -14.26
CA PHE A 51 35.08 -13.95 -15.62
C PHE A 51 35.97 -12.81 -16.09
N ALA A 52 37.17 -13.13 -16.53
CA ALA A 52 38.11 -12.21 -17.15
C ALA A 52 37.57 -11.71 -18.50
N LEU A 53 37.57 -10.41 -18.71
CA LEU A 53 37.31 -9.76 -19.98
C LEU A 53 38.44 -10.05 -20.96
N ALA A 54 38.15 -10.87 -21.98
CA ALA A 54 39.00 -11.00 -23.15
C ALA A 54 38.66 -9.86 -24.13
N THR A 55 39.57 -8.89 -24.25
CA THR A 55 39.58 -7.87 -25.30
C THR A 55 39.94 -8.51 -26.63
N SER A 56 38.97 -8.70 -27.50
CA SER A 56 39.20 -9.04 -28.91
C SER A 56 39.02 -7.77 -29.75
N VAL A 57 40.14 -7.24 -30.25
CA VAL A 57 40.19 -6.17 -31.25
C VAL A 57 40.05 -6.87 -32.63
N ALA A 58 38.95 -6.60 -33.32
CA ALA A 58 38.80 -6.99 -34.73
C ALA A 58 39.13 -5.79 -35.63
N PRO A 59 39.81 -6.03 -36.79
CA PRO A 59 40.29 -4.95 -37.65
C PRO A 59 39.18 -4.38 -38.54
N ARG A 60 39.31 -3.07 -38.77
CA ARG A 60 38.46 -2.22 -39.61
C ARG A 60 38.68 -2.53 -41.08
N PRO A 61 37.69 -2.82 -41.93
CA PRO A 61 37.87 -2.82 -43.37
C PRO A 61 37.80 -1.42 -43.96
N ALA A 62 38.61 -1.21 -44.97
CA ALA A 62 38.84 0.03 -45.70
C ALA A 62 37.65 0.46 -46.54
N ALA A 63 37.62 1.76 -46.83
CA ALA A 63 36.64 2.43 -47.66
C ALA A 63 36.72 1.93 -49.14
N ALA A 64 35.57 1.69 -49.73
CA ALA A 64 35.39 1.57 -51.15
C ALA A 64 34.19 2.38 -51.61
N ASP A 65 34.48 3.25 -52.51
CA ASP A 65 33.74 3.99 -53.51
C ASP A 65 32.21 4.00 -53.52
N ARG A 66 31.69 5.23 -53.65
CA ARG A 66 30.31 5.54 -54.01
C ARG A 66 30.11 5.47 -55.53
N PRO A 67 28.91 5.10 -55.97
CA PRO A 67 28.21 5.95 -56.96
C PRO A 67 26.92 6.55 -56.45
N ASP A 68 26.78 7.78 -56.81
CA ASP A 68 25.64 8.71 -56.71
C ASP A 68 24.35 8.08 -57.28
N GLN A 69 23.34 7.87 -56.46
CA GLN A 69 21.98 7.67 -56.91
C GLN A 69 21.05 8.56 -56.08
N ARG A 70 20.79 9.73 -56.66
CA ARG A 70 19.61 10.50 -56.31
C ARG A 70 18.38 9.66 -56.60
N THR A 71 17.71 9.20 -55.56
CA THR A 71 16.31 8.80 -55.65
C THR A 71 15.54 9.72 -54.70
N ASP A 72 14.72 10.57 -55.32
CA ASP A 72 13.71 11.36 -54.66
C ASP A 72 12.74 10.40 -53.95
N ASN A 73 13.00 10.15 -52.69
CA ASN A 73 12.06 9.44 -51.87
C ASN A 73 11.24 10.50 -51.10
N PHE A 74 10.07 10.80 -51.64
CA PHE A 74 9.01 11.44 -50.89
C PHE A 74 8.75 10.55 -49.67
N GLY A 75 9.42 10.86 -48.57
CA GLY A 75 9.23 10.20 -47.28
C GLY A 75 7.82 10.41 -46.79
N ALA A 76 6.99 9.39 -46.99
CA ALA A 76 5.87 9.20 -46.11
C ALA A 76 6.42 9.19 -44.68
N VAL A 77 6.16 10.25 -43.93
CA VAL A 77 6.42 10.29 -42.49
C VAL A 77 5.49 9.23 -41.91
N ASN A 78 6.00 7.98 -41.82
CA ASN A 78 5.36 6.98 -41.01
C ASN A 78 5.40 7.54 -39.58
N ALA A 79 4.30 8.17 -39.17
CA ALA A 79 4.05 8.44 -37.76
C ALA A 79 4.11 7.05 -37.09
N ALA A 80 5.25 6.73 -36.51
CA ALA A 80 5.42 5.50 -35.76
C ALA A 80 4.31 5.47 -34.72
N VAL A 81 3.36 4.56 -34.91
CA VAL A 81 2.26 4.37 -33.96
C VAL A 81 2.92 4.12 -32.61
N ALA A 82 2.78 5.08 -31.72
CA ALA A 82 3.38 5.00 -30.39
C ALA A 82 2.76 3.81 -29.67
N VAL A 83 3.57 2.78 -29.43
CA VAL A 83 3.12 1.57 -28.73
C VAL A 83 3.15 1.85 -27.23
N PRO A 84 2.02 1.71 -26.54
CA PRO A 84 1.96 1.88 -25.09
C PRO A 84 2.90 0.90 -24.39
N GLN A 85 3.42 1.31 -23.24
CA GLN A 85 4.39 0.53 -22.48
C GLN A 85 4.22 0.72 -20.98
N ILE A 86 4.75 -0.22 -20.21
CA ILE A 86 5.00 -0.04 -18.79
C ILE A 86 6.52 -0.05 -18.56
N VAL A 87 6.96 0.88 -17.73
CA VAL A 87 8.36 1.07 -17.36
C VAL A 87 8.50 0.74 -15.90
N THR A 88 9.40 -0.17 -15.56
CA THR A 88 9.74 -0.44 -14.17
C THR A 88 10.48 0.75 -13.58
N ILE A 89 10.09 1.20 -12.39
CA ILE A 89 10.82 2.21 -11.62
C ILE A 89 11.62 1.50 -10.55
N LEU A 90 12.93 1.71 -10.58
CA LEU A 90 13.85 1.12 -9.62
C LEU A 90 13.82 1.88 -8.27
N LYS A 91 14.44 1.29 -7.24
CA LYS A 91 14.45 1.86 -5.88
C LYS A 91 15.11 3.22 -5.77
N ASP A 92 16.03 3.53 -6.67
CA ASP A 92 16.71 4.83 -6.78
C ASP A 92 15.93 5.86 -7.62
N GLY A 93 14.73 5.48 -8.12
CA GLY A 93 13.89 6.30 -8.98
C GLY A 93 14.27 6.26 -10.46
N SER A 94 15.31 5.56 -10.84
CA SER A 94 15.71 5.39 -12.25
C SER A 94 14.76 4.44 -13.00
N GLU A 95 14.76 4.54 -14.33
CA GLU A 95 13.99 3.65 -15.19
C GLU A 95 14.72 2.32 -15.37
N GLY A 96 14.00 1.24 -15.15
CA GLY A 96 14.44 -0.13 -15.35
C GLY A 96 13.87 -0.74 -16.63
N PRO A 97 13.61 -2.06 -16.64
CA PRO A 97 13.04 -2.77 -17.79
C PRO A 97 11.75 -2.14 -18.30
N VAL A 98 11.62 -2.12 -19.64
CA VAL A 98 10.47 -1.59 -20.36
C VAL A 98 9.73 -2.73 -21.04
N TYR A 99 8.42 -2.80 -20.83
CA TYR A 99 7.55 -3.82 -21.44
C TYR A 99 6.54 -3.14 -22.36
N ARG A 100 6.66 -3.40 -23.66
CA ARG A 100 5.74 -2.86 -24.67
C ARG A 100 4.43 -3.64 -24.67
N LEU A 101 3.31 -2.95 -24.67
CA LEU A 101 1.96 -3.52 -24.66
C LEU A 101 1.46 -3.70 -26.10
N THR A 102 2.01 -4.66 -26.81
CA THR A 102 1.65 -4.96 -28.19
C THR A 102 0.42 -5.86 -28.31
N ASN A 103 0.13 -6.63 -27.27
CA ASN A 103 -1.01 -7.53 -27.24
C ASN A 103 -2.28 -6.84 -26.72
N PRO A 104 -3.47 -7.28 -27.15
CA PRO A 104 -4.75 -6.75 -26.61
C PRO A 104 -4.88 -6.95 -25.10
N ALA A 105 -4.23 -7.98 -24.55
CA ALA A 105 -4.14 -8.25 -23.14
C ALA A 105 -2.72 -8.72 -22.78
N THR A 106 -2.19 -8.18 -21.69
CA THR A 106 -0.87 -8.52 -21.16
C THR A 106 -1.03 -8.91 -19.69
N ASP A 107 -0.73 -10.18 -19.40
CA ASP A 107 -0.77 -10.71 -18.04
C ASP A 107 0.59 -10.54 -17.35
N ILE A 108 0.55 -10.18 -16.09
CA ILE A 108 1.71 -10.02 -15.21
C ILE A 108 1.57 -11.01 -14.06
N GLY A 109 2.61 -11.79 -13.78
CA GLY A 109 2.58 -12.73 -12.68
C GLY A 109 3.96 -13.22 -12.28
N ARG A 110 3.99 -14.08 -11.25
CA ARG A 110 5.24 -14.65 -10.78
C ARG A 110 5.76 -15.73 -11.73
N HIS A 111 4.88 -16.60 -12.20
CA HIS A 111 5.23 -17.74 -13.04
C HIS A 111 4.42 -17.83 -14.33
N GLU A 112 3.26 -17.17 -14.38
CA GLU A 112 2.32 -17.23 -15.49
C GLU A 112 2.03 -15.81 -16.00
N GLY A 113 2.05 -15.66 -17.34
CA GLY A 113 1.74 -14.40 -18.01
C GLY A 113 2.74 -14.03 -19.09
N ASN A 114 2.51 -12.88 -19.71
CA ASN A 114 3.40 -12.31 -20.73
C ASN A 114 4.64 -11.65 -20.09
N ILE A 115 4.46 -11.15 -18.87
CA ILE A 115 5.54 -10.58 -18.05
C ILE A 115 5.63 -11.42 -16.78
N THR A 116 6.74 -12.15 -16.65
CA THR A 116 6.99 -13.01 -15.49
C THR A 116 8.13 -12.45 -14.65
N LEU A 117 7.92 -12.42 -13.33
CA LEU A 117 8.84 -11.90 -12.34
C LEU A 117 9.03 -12.96 -11.23
N PRO A 118 9.80 -14.02 -11.52
CA PRO A 118 9.85 -15.23 -10.68
C PRO A 118 10.47 -15.01 -9.30
N ASP A 119 11.33 -14.01 -9.18
CA ASP A 119 12.06 -13.70 -7.94
C ASP A 119 11.25 -12.90 -6.93
N ASP A 120 10.03 -12.48 -7.29
CA ASP A 120 9.18 -11.71 -6.38
C ASP A 120 8.20 -12.61 -5.61
N PRO A 121 8.45 -12.86 -4.30
CA PRO A 121 7.59 -13.72 -3.48
C PRO A 121 6.21 -13.11 -3.20
N TYR A 122 6.00 -11.81 -3.44
CA TYR A 122 4.72 -11.12 -3.23
C TYR A 122 3.79 -11.17 -4.44
N LEU A 123 4.27 -11.73 -5.56
CA LEU A 123 3.45 -11.93 -6.74
C LEU A 123 2.71 -13.27 -6.68
N SER A 124 1.42 -13.25 -7.00
CA SER A 124 0.66 -14.46 -7.31
C SER A 124 1.12 -15.04 -8.65
N ALA A 125 0.90 -16.34 -8.89
CA ALA A 125 1.29 -17.01 -10.15
C ALA A 125 0.81 -16.21 -11.37
N ARG A 126 -0.48 -15.83 -11.38
CA ARG A 126 -1.07 -14.76 -12.21
C ARG A 126 -1.57 -13.69 -11.28
N HIS A 127 -1.13 -12.45 -11.48
CA HIS A 127 -1.43 -11.38 -10.53
C HIS A 127 -2.34 -10.31 -11.13
N ALA A 128 -1.96 -9.77 -12.27
CA ALA A 128 -2.65 -8.66 -12.90
C ALA A 128 -2.74 -8.83 -14.40
N ARG A 129 -3.68 -8.10 -15.01
CA ARG A 129 -3.85 -7.99 -16.45
C ARG A 129 -3.97 -6.55 -16.87
N ILE A 130 -3.20 -6.14 -17.86
CA ILE A 130 -3.43 -4.90 -18.59
C ILE A 130 -4.15 -5.25 -19.89
N GLN A 131 -5.33 -4.67 -20.10
CA GLN A 131 -6.16 -4.94 -21.27
C GLN A 131 -6.49 -3.65 -22.00
N LYS A 132 -6.32 -3.66 -23.33
CA LYS A 132 -6.75 -2.56 -24.20
C LYS A 132 -8.20 -2.78 -24.62
N ARG A 133 -9.07 -1.76 -24.41
CA ARG A 133 -10.45 -1.71 -24.87
C ARG A 133 -10.77 -0.29 -25.37
N ASN A 134 -11.27 -0.15 -26.57
CA ASN A 134 -11.65 1.16 -27.17
C ASN A 134 -10.55 2.23 -27.01
N ASP A 135 -9.31 1.88 -27.37
CA ASP A 135 -8.11 2.72 -27.24
C ASP A 135 -7.74 3.17 -25.80
N ARG A 136 -8.40 2.64 -24.80
CA ARG A 136 -8.08 2.82 -23.38
C ARG A 136 -7.45 1.56 -22.81
N HIS A 137 -6.62 1.74 -21.78
CA HIS A 137 -5.99 0.65 -21.08
C HIS A 137 -6.58 0.50 -19.69
N TYR A 138 -6.82 -0.73 -19.28
CA TYR A 138 -7.38 -1.07 -17.99
C TYR A 138 -6.46 -2.04 -17.28
N LEU A 139 -6.14 -1.72 -16.04
CA LEU A 139 -5.39 -2.59 -15.14
C LEU A 139 -6.38 -3.32 -14.23
N ARG A 140 -6.34 -4.64 -14.28
CA ARG A 140 -7.24 -5.52 -13.53
C ARG A 140 -6.44 -6.44 -12.61
N ASP A 141 -6.86 -6.52 -11.36
CA ASP A 141 -6.42 -7.56 -10.44
C ASP A 141 -7.09 -8.90 -10.78
N LEU A 142 -6.31 -9.95 -10.91
CA LEU A 142 -6.81 -11.30 -11.26
C LEU A 142 -7.12 -12.16 -10.02
N GLY A 143 -7.48 -11.53 -8.91
CA GLY A 143 -7.71 -12.21 -7.63
C GLY A 143 -6.42 -12.53 -6.91
N SER A 144 -5.44 -11.64 -7.01
CA SER A 144 -4.14 -11.81 -6.38
C SER A 144 -4.24 -11.72 -4.84
N VAL A 145 -3.27 -12.30 -4.14
CA VAL A 145 -3.20 -12.27 -2.68
C VAL A 145 -3.01 -10.84 -2.18
N ASN A 146 -2.04 -10.11 -2.74
CA ASN A 146 -1.64 -8.79 -2.26
C ASN A 146 -2.37 -7.63 -2.94
N GLY A 147 -3.09 -7.87 -4.05
CA GLY A 147 -3.75 -6.82 -4.81
C GLY A 147 -2.78 -5.89 -5.53
N ILE A 148 -3.31 -4.80 -6.06
CA ILE A 148 -2.56 -3.79 -6.81
C ILE A 148 -2.66 -2.47 -6.08
N PHE A 149 -1.53 -1.81 -5.86
CA PHE A 149 -1.49 -0.48 -5.27
C PHE A 149 -1.30 0.56 -6.39
N GLN A 150 -2.16 1.56 -6.45
CA GLN A 150 -2.05 2.66 -7.41
C GLN A 150 -1.74 3.96 -6.68
N ARG A 151 -0.76 4.71 -7.20
CA ARG A 151 -0.39 6.03 -6.69
C ARG A 151 -1.55 7.00 -6.90
N ILE A 152 -1.94 7.70 -5.85
CA ILE A 152 -2.95 8.74 -5.95
C ILE A 152 -2.36 10.00 -6.57
N ARG A 153 -3.14 10.69 -7.40
CA ARG A 153 -2.80 12.00 -7.99
C ARG A 153 -3.58 13.12 -7.32
N GLU A 154 -4.74 12.79 -6.81
CA GLU A 154 -5.70 13.68 -6.15
C GLU A 154 -6.10 13.08 -4.80
N PRO A 155 -6.70 13.87 -3.91
CA PRO A 155 -7.25 13.33 -2.67
C PRO A 155 -8.28 12.23 -2.94
N VAL A 156 -8.17 11.11 -2.22
CA VAL A 156 -9.02 9.93 -2.38
C VAL A 156 -9.81 9.69 -1.10
N GLU A 157 -11.11 9.51 -1.23
CA GLU A 157 -11.97 9.06 -0.14
C GLU A 157 -11.71 7.58 0.15
N LEU A 158 -11.54 7.26 1.43
CA LEU A 158 -11.25 5.91 1.91
C LEU A 158 -12.44 5.36 2.68
N HIS A 159 -12.70 4.08 2.46
CA HIS A 159 -13.76 3.33 3.12
C HIS A 159 -13.17 2.41 4.20
N HIS A 160 -14.06 1.86 5.03
CA HIS A 160 -13.66 0.85 6.01
C HIS A 160 -13.03 -0.36 5.31
N GLY A 161 -11.81 -0.72 5.73
CA GLY A 161 -11.05 -1.83 5.16
C GLY A 161 -10.10 -1.45 4.05
N ASP A 162 -10.16 -0.22 3.51
CA ASP A 162 -9.20 0.24 2.51
C ASP A 162 -7.78 0.26 3.08
N VAL A 163 -6.83 -0.06 2.22
CA VAL A 163 -5.41 -0.15 2.60
C VAL A 163 -4.60 0.88 1.83
N VAL A 164 -3.81 1.63 2.57
CA VAL A 164 -2.92 2.67 2.04
C VAL A 164 -1.48 2.29 2.31
N LEU A 165 -0.63 2.45 1.31
CA LEU A 165 0.82 2.29 1.42
C LEU A 165 1.47 3.67 1.41
N VAL A 166 2.16 4.00 2.50
CA VAL A 166 2.87 5.27 2.72
C VAL A 166 4.32 4.93 3.07
N GLY A 167 5.24 5.14 2.14
CA GLY A 167 6.59 4.60 2.26
C GLY A 167 6.58 3.07 2.27
N GLN A 168 7.02 2.46 3.36
CA GLN A 168 6.91 1.01 3.61
C GLN A 168 5.73 0.65 4.51
N GLN A 169 5.02 1.64 5.03
CA GLN A 169 3.96 1.43 6.00
C GLN A 169 2.65 1.04 5.30
N VAL A 170 2.15 -0.13 5.63
CA VAL A 170 0.84 -0.64 5.17
C VAL A 170 -0.19 -0.31 6.24
N LEU A 171 -1.11 0.58 5.93
CA LEU A 171 -2.10 1.12 6.85
C LEU A 171 -3.50 0.77 6.38
N ARG A 172 -4.23 0.00 7.19
CA ARG A 172 -5.65 -0.27 6.95
C ARG A 172 -6.50 0.78 7.65
N VAL A 173 -7.43 1.37 6.91
CA VAL A 173 -8.40 2.34 7.42
C VAL A 173 -9.57 1.61 8.05
N GLU A 174 -9.92 1.96 9.26
CA GLU A 174 -11.11 1.45 9.94
C GLU A 174 -11.98 2.61 10.38
N VAL A 175 -13.18 2.71 9.82
CA VAL A 175 -14.23 3.62 10.27
C VAL A 175 -14.99 2.88 11.36
N LEU A 176 -15.07 3.50 12.54
CA LEU A 176 -15.63 2.87 13.74
C LEU A 176 -17.15 2.97 13.75
N SER A 177 -17.80 1.92 14.25
CA SER A 177 -19.24 1.90 14.51
C SER A 177 -19.63 2.77 15.73
N ASP A 178 -20.89 3.11 15.84
CA ASP A 178 -21.37 3.94 16.97
C ASP A 178 -21.07 3.32 18.34
N GLY A 179 -21.12 1.99 18.44
CA GLY A 179 -20.80 1.28 19.68
C GLY A 179 -19.32 1.31 20.07
N GLU A 180 -18.43 1.66 19.14
CA GLU A 180 -16.98 1.77 19.38
C GLU A 180 -16.52 3.23 19.58
N VAL A 181 -17.38 4.20 19.26
CA VAL A 181 -17.03 5.64 19.34
C VAL A 181 -16.83 6.08 20.78
N SER A 182 -17.68 5.60 21.68
CA SER A 182 -17.57 5.84 23.12
C SER A 182 -18.13 4.64 23.89
N LEU A 183 -17.37 4.18 24.87
CA LEU A 183 -17.83 3.12 25.80
C LEU A 183 -18.53 3.69 27.01
N GLY A 184 -18.59 5.02 27.11
CA GLY A 184 -19.07 5.71 28.30
C GLY A 184 -18.13 5.59 29.51
N PRO A 185 -18.45 6.30 30.63
CA PRO A 185 -17.61 6.28 31.80
C PRO A 185 -17.66 4.91 32.50
N VAL A 186 -16.51 4.43 32.92
CA VAL A 186 -16.40 3.19 33.68
C VAL A 186 -16.61 3.43 35.15
N MET A 187 -17.53 2.67 35.74
CA MET A 187 -17.80 2.69 37.18
C MET A 187 -17.23 1.45 37.86
N HIS A 188 -16.49 1.64 38.93
CA HIS A 188 -15.99 0.56 39.76
C HIS A 188 -16.45 0.74 41.21
N TYR A 189 -17.22 -0.20 41.69
CA TYR A 189 -17.90 -0.11 43.01
C TYR A 189 -18.68 1.21 43.22
N GLY A 190 -19.36 1.69 42.17
CA GLY A 190 -20.14 2.95 42.25
C GLY A 190 -19.29 4.22 42.15
N VAL A 191 -17.99 4.12 41.94
CA VAL A 191 -17.08 5.26 41.81
C VAL A 191 -16.59 5.33 40.35
N MET A 192 -16.67 6.53 39.75
CA MET A 192 -16.16 6.75 38.41
C MET A 192 -14.62 6.71 38.40
N LEU A 193 -14.05 5.99 37.47
CA LEU A 193 -12.60 5.94 37.31
C LEU A 193 -12.06 7.26 36.77
N PHE A 194 -10.93 7.71 37.31
CA PHE A 194 -10.16 8.77 36.69
C PHE A 194 -9.57 8.33 35.37
N GLY A 195 -9.62 9.19 34.35
CA GLY A 195 -9.04 8.93 33.05
C GLY A 195 -8.86 10.22 32.27
N THR A 196 -8.10 10.14 31.17
CA THR A 196 -8.04 11.21 30.19
C THR A 196 -9.43 11.40 29.59
N PRO A 197 -9.92 12.66 29.46
CA PRO A 197 -11.22 12.93 28.83
C PRO A 197 -11.33 12.26 27.45
N GLU A 198 -12.44 11.57 27.24
CA GLU A 198 -12.69 10.90 25.98
C GLU A 198 -12.80 11.91 24.83
N GLN A 199 -12.21 11.53 23.70
CA GLN A 199 -12.46 12.19 22.42
C GLN A 199 -13.16 11.18 21.50
N PRO A 200 -14.13 11.64 20.68
CA PRO A 200 -14.82 10.75 19.75
C PRO A 200 -13.83 10.05 18.82
N ARG A 201 -13.82 8.72 18.84
CA ARG A 201 -13.00 7.86 17.99
C ARG A 201 -13.83 7.47 16.78
N LEU A 202 -13.74 8.20 15.68
CA LEU A 202 -14.55 7.95 14.48
C LEU A 202 -13.85 7.05 13.46
N ALA A 203 -12.53 7.13 13.43
CA ALA A 203 -11.71 6.32 12.54
C ALA A 203 -10.34 6.05 13.15
N ARG A 204 -9.66 5.01 12.64
CA ARG A 204 -8.29 4.68 13.00
C ARG A 204 -7.54 4.10 11.81
N LEU A 205 -6.22 4.23 11.85
CA LEU A 205 -5.29 3.56 10.96
C LEU A 205 -4.66 2.40 11.72
N VAL A 206 -4.75 1.22 11.15
CA VAL A 206 -4.15 0.00 11.71
C VAL A 206 -2.95 -0.37 10.86
N GLN A 207 -1.75 -0.31 11.44
CA GLN A 207 -0.53 -0.73 10.77
C GLN A 207 -0.50 -2.26 10.68
N LEU A 208 -0.29 -2.78 9.48
CA LEU A 208 -0.21 -4.22 9.22
C LEU A 208 1.24 -4.65 9.07
N THR A 209 1.59 -5.76 9.70
CA THR A 209 2.89 -6.42 9.52
C THR A 209 2.89 -7.28 8.25
N SER A 210 4.06 -7.78 7.85
CA SER A 210 4.20 -8.77 6.77
C SER A 210 3.50 -10.10 7.07
N GLU A 211 3.17 -10.36 8.32
CA GLU A 211 2.40 -11.52 8.76
C GLU A 211 0.88 -11.29 8.64
N GLY A 212 0.47 -10.09 8.21
CA GLY A 212 -0.94 -9.71 8.07
C GLY A 212 -1.64 -9.40 9.39
N VAL A 213 -0.89 -9.28 10.49
CA VAL A 213 -1.45 -8.96 11.80
C VAL A 213 -1.33 -7.47 12.12
N PRO A 214 -2.28 -6.91 12.89
CA PRO A 214 -2.17 -5.55 13.42
C PRO A 214 -0.94 -5.39 14.31
N ARG A 215 -0.17 -4.31 14.09
CA ARG A 215 0.95 -3.92 14.94
C ARG A 215 0.56 -2.72 15.82
N ASP A 216 0.45 -1.55 15.21
CA ASP A 216 0.13 -0.30 15.89
C ASP A 216 -1.19 0.25 15.39
N VAL A 217 -1.90 0.99 16.27
CA VAL A 217 -3.20 1.57 15.99
C VAL A 217 -3.15 3.07 16.27
N TYR A 218 -3.43 3.87 15.24
CA TYR A 218 -3.42 5.33 15.29
C TYR A 218 -4.84 5.84 15.14
N HIS A 219 -5.44 6.32 16.23
CA HIS A 219 -6.77 6.93 16.19
C HIS A 219 -6.73 8.32 15.56
N LEU A 220 -7.65 8.59 14.65
CA LEU A 220 -7.79 9.90 14.01
C LEU A 220 -8.66 10.80 14.88
N TYR A 221 -8.03 11.58 15.73
CA TYR A 221 -8.73 12.52 16.64
C TYR A 221 -8.85 13.92 16.05
N ARG A 222 -7.94 14.30 15.18
CA ARG A 222 -7.86 15.61 14.56
C ARG A 222 -8.57 15.62 13.22
N ASP A 223 -8.95 16.80 12.77
CA ASP A 223 -9.52 16.97 11.44
C ASP A 223 -8.53 16.59 10.34
N GLU A 224 -7.24 16.77 10.60
CA GLU A 224 -6.15 16.31 9.75
C GLU A 224 -5.06 15.64 10.57
N THR A 225 -4.66 14.45 10.18
CA THR A 225 -3.54 13.69 10.76
C THR A 225 -2.47 13.51 9.70
N VAL A 226 -1.28 14.05 9.97
CA VAL A 226 -0.15 14.00 9.05
C VAL A 226 0.78 12.85 9.42
N ILE A 227 1.17 12.07 8.40
CA ILE A 227 2.17 11.01 8.51
C ILE A 227 3.46 11.45 7.81
N GLY A 228 4.59 11.22 8.45
CA GLY A 228 5.90 11.52 7.87
C GLY A 228 7.04 10.78 8.54
N ARG A 229 8.27 11.00 8.02
CA ARG A 229 9.48 10.44 8.61
C ARG A 229 10.02 11.26 9.78
N GLU A 230 9.95 12.59 9.69
CA GLU A 230 10.55 13.50 10.66
C GLU A 230 9.52 14.38 11.36
N SER A 231 8.41 14.68 10.70
CA SER A 231 7.39 15.57 11.24
C SER A 231 5.99 15.17 10.83
N GLY A 232 5.06 15.27 11.77
CA GLY A 232 3.68 14.90 11.63
C GLY A 232 3.09 14.47 12.96
N ASP A 233 1.86 14.02 12.94
CA ASP A 233 1.17 13.45 14.10
C ASP A 233 1.58 12.00 14.34
N VAL A 234 1.93 11.28 13.24
CA VAL A 234 2.48 9.93 13.26
C VAL A 234 3.80 9.96 12.51
N VAL A 235 4.87 9.54 13.19
CA VAL A 235 6.24 9.63 12.66
C VAL A 235 6.87 8.24 12.64
N PHE A 236 7.42 7.86 11.46
CA PHE A 236 8.17 6.63 11.26
C PHE A 236 9.62 6.99 10.87
N THR A 237 10.46 7.22 11.88
CA THR A 237 11.83 7.72 11.71
C THR A 237 12.74 6.80 10.89
N ASP A 238 12.49 5.50 10.98
CA ASP A 238 13.33 4.46 10.37
C ASP A 238 12.93 4.16 8.91
N ASP A 239 11.83 4.75 8.42
CA ASP A 239 11.36 4.51 7.05
C ASP A 239 11.98 5.51 6.07
N VAL A 240 13.06 5.09 5.42
CA VAL A 240 13.80 5.90 4.43
C VAL A 240 12.99 6.25 3.17
N PHE A 241 11.89 5.54 2.93
CA PHE A 241 11.00 5.81 1.79
C PHE A 241 9.91 6.83 2.11
N LEU A 242 9.79 7.24 3.36
CA LEU A 242 8.93 8.33 3.76
C LEU A 242 9.60 9.69 3.54
N SER A 243 8.86 10.64 3.00
CA SER A 243 9.23 12.05 3.02
C SER A 243 9.05 12.62 4.44
N ARG A 244 9.71 13.73 4.75
CA ARG A 244 9.61 14.40 6.07
C ARG A 244 8.15 14.56 6.52
N ARG A 245 7.31 15.08 5.61
CA ARG A 245 5.84 15.04 5.66
C ARG A 245 5.39 14.34 4.38
N HIS A 246 4.67 13.24 4.49
CA HIS A 246 4.40 12.39 3.33
C HIS A 246 2.93 12.43 2.91
N ALA A 247 2.04 12.12 3.81
CA ALA A 247 0.61 12.04 3.55
C ALA A 247 -0.19 12.67 4.66
N ALA A 248 -1.39 13.14 4.35
CA ALA A 248 -2.35 13.63 5.32
C ALA A 248 -3.68 12.88 5.19
N PHE A 249 -4.22 12.48 6.33
CA PHE A 249 -5.53 11.85 6.46
C PHE A 249 -6.49 12.86 7.08
N ARG A 250 -7.44 13.33 6.29
CA ARG A 250 -8.48 14.25 6.75
C ARG A 250 -9.71 13.47 7.19
N LEU A 251 -10.19 13.76 8.39
CA LEU A 251 -11.41 13.18 8.95
C LEU A 251 -12.57 14.17 8.79
N ASP A 252 -13.54 13.83 7.96
CA ASP A 252 -14.84 14.49 7.96
C ASP A 252 -15.74 13.84 9.02
N ARG A 253 -15.89 14.54 10.16
CA ARG A 253 -16.66 14.03 11.31
C ARG A 253 -18.16 13.96 11.02
N ALA A 254 -18.69 14.88 10.22
CA ALA A 254 -20.11 14.94 9.93
C ALA A 254 -20.55 13.78 9.03
N GLN A 255 -19.72 13.45 8.05
CA GLN A 255 -19.99 12.39 7.08
C GLN A 255 -19.30 11.06 7.42
N ARG A 256 -18.47 11.05 8.48
CA ARG A 256 -17.63 9.89 8.88
C ARG A 256 -16.78 9.35 7.73
N ARG A 257 -16.16 10.26 6.99
CA ARG A 257 -15.31 9.94 5.86
C ARG A 257 -13.87 10.24 6.19
N VAL A 258 -13.00 9.40 5.68
CA VAL A 258 -11.56 9.62 5.72
C VAL A 258 -11.08 9.88 4.30
N VAL A 259 -10.36 10.97 4.10
CA VAL A 259 -9.78 11.32 2.81
C VAL A 259 -8.27 11.35 2.96
N VAL A 260 -7.56 10.62 2.12
CA VAL A 260 -6.11 10.68 2.06
C VAL A 260 -5.66 11.59 0.94
N ARG A 261 -4.62 12.39 1.21
CA ARG A 261 -3.91 13.17 0.18
C ARG A 261 -2.40 13.01 0.35
N ASP A 262 -1.71 12.99 -0.76
CA ASP A 262 -0.25 13.07 -0.80
C ASP A 262 0.20 14.52 -0.58
N LEU A 263 1.26 14.73 0.19
CA LEU A 263 1.80 16.05 0.50
C LEU A 263 2.99 16.45 -0.40
N GLY A 264 3.05 15.92 -1.61
CA GLY A 264 4.18 16.11 -2.53
C GLY A 264 5.36 15.22 -2.17
N SER A 265 5.06 14.00 -1.73
CA SER A 265 6.09 13.04 -1.34
C SER A 265 6.90 12.54 -2.55
N SER A 266 8.14 12.11 -2.31
CA SER A 266 9.03 11.63 -3.37
C SER A 266 8.50 10.34 -4.01
N ASN A 267 8.04 9.40 -3.18
CA ASN A 267 7.59 8.08 -3.65
C ASN A 267 6.08 8.01 -3.92
N GLY A 268 5.33 8.99 -3.45
CA GLY A 268 3.88 9.03 -3.53
C GLY A 268 3.19 8.14 -2.52
N THR A 269 1.92 8.44 -2.31
CA THR A 269 1.00 7.64 -1.51
C THR A 269 0.22 6.72 -2.44
N LEU A 270 0.12 5.44 -2.11
CA LEU A 270 -0.57 4.45 -2.93
C LEU A 270 -1.76 3.86 -2.18
N VAL A 271 -2.84 3.61 -2.91
CA VAL A 271 -4.06 2.97 -2.37
C VAL A 271 -4.24 1.62 -3.05
N LEU A 272 -4.51 0.60 -2.23
CA LEU A 272 -4.82 -0.74 -2.71
C LEU A 272 -6.16 -0.73 -3.43
N PHE A 273 -6.21 -1.37 -4.59
CA PHE A 273 -7.47 -1.70 -5.23
C PHE A 273 -7.52 -3.18 -5.64
N ARG A 274 -8.74 -3.68 -5.73
CA ARG A 274 -9.08 -4.97 -6.32
C ARG A 274 -10.12 -4.73 -7.41
N GLY A 275 -10.15 -5.61 -8.41
CA GLY A 275 -11.00 -5.39 -9.57
C GLY A 275 -10.27 -4.67 -10.70
N GLU A 276 -10.88 -3.65 -11.30
CA GLU A 276 -10.37 -3.02 -12.53
C GLU A 276 -10.36 -1.50 -12.42
N ARG A 277 -9.30 -0.88 -12.95
CA ARG A 277 -9.17 0.59 -13.09
C ARG A 277 -8.61 0.97 -14.46
N GLU A 278 -9.06 2.09 -15.00
CA GLU A 278 -8.47 2.70 -16.20
C GLU A 278 -7.07 3.22 -15.89
N LEU A 279 -6.12 2.97 -16.80
CA LEU A 279 -4.76 3.51 -16.77
C LEU A 279 -4.69 4.76 -17.65
N VAL A 280 -4.21 5.84 -17.07
CA VAL A 280 -3.93 7.09 -17.74
C VAL A 280 -2.42 7.29 -17.83
N ASP A 281 -1.96 8.02 -18.86
CA ASP A 281 -0.53 8.27 -19.08
C ASP A 281 0.16 8.81 -17.82
N GLY A 282 1.29 8.21 -17.49
CA GLY A 282 2.07 8.48 -16.29
C GLY A 282 1.50 7.89 -15.00
N ASP A 283 0.46 7.05 -15.04
CA ASP A 283 0.01 6.34 -13.84
C ASP A 283 1.08 5.43 -13.29
N ILE A 284 1.25 5.48 -11.97
CA ILE A 284 2.19 4.66 -11.25
C ILE A 284 1.41 3.66 -10.41
N PHE A 285 1.77 2.39 -10.54
CA PHE A 285 1.17 1.31 -9.78
C PHE A 285 2.23 0.30 -9.33
N ARG A 286 1.95 -0.35 -8.21
CA ARG A 286 2.83 -1.37 -7.62
C ARG A 286 2.14 -2.72 -7.65
N ILE A 287 2.88 -3.72 -8.11
CA ILE A 287 2.49 -5.13 -8.10
C ILE A 287 3.65 -5.90 -7.42
N GLY A 288 3.38 -6.52 -6.29
CA GLY A 288 4.43 -7.10 -5.45
C GLY A 288 5.47 -6.06 -5.03
N HIS A 289 6.74 -6.33 -5.28
CA HIS A 289 7.84 -5.37 -5.04
C HIS A 289 8.07 -4.38 -6.19
N HIS A 290 7.50 -4.65 -7.37
CA HIS A 290 7.77 -3.86 -8.57
C HIS A 290 6.85 -2.66 -8.67
N LEU A 291 7.46 -1.50 -8.92
CA LEU A 291 6.78 -0.25 -9.22
C LEU A 291 6.83 -0.01 -10.71
N PHE A 292 5.68 0.23 -11.33
CA PHE A 292 5.54 0.45 -12.76
C PHE A 292 4.95 1.82 -13.04
N ARG A 293 5.41 2.45 -14.14
CA ARG A 293 4.77 3.59 -14.75
C ARG A 293 4.15 3.17 -16.07
N PHE A 294 2.92 3.54 -16.31
CA PHE A 294 2.26 3.38 -17.59
C PHE A 294 2.54 4.59 -18.48
N ASP A 295 3.11 4.37 -19.65
CA ASP A 295 3.31 5.39 -20.69
C ASP A 295 2.43 5.03 -21.90
N ALA A 296 1.43 5.85 -22.19
CA ALA A 296 0.54 5.68 -23.32
C ALA A 296 1.28 5.90 -24.67
N ALA A 297 2.33 6.71 -24.64
CA ALA A 297 3.29 6.89 -25.71
C ALA A 297 4.72 6.90 -25.15
N PRO A 298 5.72 6.31 -25.84
CA PRO A 298 7.12 6.32 -25.36
C PRO A 298 7.61 7.75 -25.17
N ARG A 299 8.14 8.06 -23.98
CA ARG A 299 8.75 9.37 -23.66
C ARG A 299 10.12 9.50 -24.34
N GLY A 300 10.17 9.60 -25.64
CA GLY A 300 11.41 9.68 -26.41
C GLY A 300 11.16 10.02 -27.88
N ALA A 301 9.92 9.95 -28.31
CA ALA A 301 9.48 10.42 -29.62
C ALA A 301 9.10 11.90 -29.57
N VAL A 302 9.98 12.76 -29.03
CA VAL A 302 9.81 14.20 -29.23
C VAL A 302 10.08 14.44 -30.70
N ALA A 303 9.00 14.65 -31.47
CA ALA A 303 9.09 15.18 -32.80
C ALA A 303 9.96 16.44 -32.75
N GLY A 304 11.09 16.40 -33.47
CA GLY A 304 11.86 17.58 -33.73
C GLY A 304 10.96 18.60 -34.45
N ALA A 305 10.36 19.50 -33.66
CA ALA A 305 9.73 20.70 -34.18
C ALA A 305 10.87 21.55 -34.74
N GLY A 306 11.09 21.43 -36.05
CA GLY A 306 11.96 22.32 -36.78
C GLY A 306 11.51 23.74 -36.58
N THR A 307 12.22 24.54 -35.85
CA THR A 307 12.17 25.97 -35.88
C THR A 307 12.65 26.42 -37.28
N ALA A 308 11.69 26.59 -38.20
CA ALA A 308 11.93 27.32 -39.41
C ALA A 308 12.19 28.79 -38.99
N GLY A 309 13.43 29.19 -39.00
CA GLY A 309 13.81 30.59 -38.90
C GLY A 309 13.23 31.36 -40.06
N ALA A 310 12.34 32.31 -39.77
CA ALA A 310 11.99 33.37 -40.68
C ALA A 310 12.96 34.52 -40.47
N ALA A 311 13.93 34.61 -41.38
CA ALA A 311 14.70 35.83 -41.57
C ALA A 311 13.80 36.81 -42.36
N ARG A 312 13.47 37.90 -41.76
CA ARG A 312 13.54 39.29 -42.19
C ARG A 312 12.84 40.20 -41.22
#